data_fbc0bf6cabc46cfe419fbd81149e0116
#
_entry.id   fbc0bf6cabc46cfe419fbd81149e0116
#
_cell.length_a   1.000
_cell.length_b   1.000
_cell.length_c   1.000
_cell.angle_alpha   90.00
_cell.angle_beta   90.00
_cell.angle_gamma   90.00
#
_symmetry.space_group_name_H-M   'P 1'
#
loop_
_entity.id
_entity.type
_entity.pdbx_description
1 polymer ?
#
loop_
_entity_poly.entity_id
_entity_poly.type
_entity_poly.pdbx_seq_one_letter_code
_entity_poly.pdbx_strand_id
1 'polypeptide(L)'
;MSNDTIRHVVGYARVSTRDQDLSSQVERIQRYISDYGLIPAIEGAIFQEKLSGISNQRPERTKIMRLAEQGKIDLVICTKLDRWGRSLKDLMETMNFLESHHASMVFLDQNIDLSSPMGKMLFQILGAVAEFERNLIVERTQEGRMRAMLHGTRSGKPMHGPLKDLPERTIIQRYRNGESIKSLASEYRVSPNTIKKRLILRNIAVRTWKA
;
A
#
# COMPACT_ATOMS: atom_id res chain seq x y z
N MET A 1 33.90 -12.27 20.66
CA MET A 1 33.21 -13.53 20.94
C MET A 1 31.74 -13.29 20.61
N SER A 2 31.33 -13.64 19.40
CA SER A 2 29.96 -13.49 18.96
C SER A 2 29.10 -14.47 19.74
N ASN A 3 28.16 -13.95 20.51
CA ASN A 3 27.10 -14.78 21.06
C ASN A 3 26.32 -15.36 19.85
N ASP A 4 26.63 -16.59 19.48
CA ASP A 4 25.83 -17.38 18.54
C ASP A 4 24.50 -17.72 19.23
N THR A 5 23.65 -16.71 19.33
CA THR A 5 22.27 -16.92 19.76
C THR A 5 21.60 -17.71 18.67
N ILE A 6 21.26 -18.95 18.96
CA ILE A 6 20.46 -19.80 18.06
C ILE A 6 19.23 -19.02 17.64
N ARG A 7 19.09 -18.76 16.34
CA ARG A 7 17.97 -17.99 15.81
C ARG A 7 16.91 -18.90 15.22
N HIS A 8 15.70 -18.77 15.71
CA HIS A 8 14.53 -19.43 15.16
C HIS A 8 14.00 -18.64 13.96
N VAL A 9 14.00 -19.25 12.80
CA VAL A 9 13.74 -18.55 11.54
C VAL A 9 12.55 -19.08 10.78
N VAL A 10 11.93 -18.19 10.01
CA VAL A 10 10.92 -18.53 9.00
C VAL A 10 11.27 -17.90 7.67
N GLY A 11 10.93 -18.58 6.59
CA GLY A 11 11.01 -18.07 5.24
C GLY A 11 9.66 -17.57 4.74
N TYR A 12 9.67 -16.58 3.86
CA TYR A 12 8.49 -16.13 3.15
C TYR A 12 8.76 -16.03 1.66
N ALA A 13 7.95 -16.74 0.88
CA ALA A 13 7.98 -16.73 -0.57
C ALA A 13 6.61 -16.32 -1.14
N ARG A 14 6.58 -15.45 -2.14
CA ARG A 14 5.34 -14.96 -2.73
C ARG A 14 5.43 -14.89 -4.25
N VAL A 15 4.37 -15.37 -4.91
CA VAL A 15 4.20 -15.23 -6.36
C VAL A 15 2.84 -14.66 -6.73
N SER A 16 2.78 -14.00 -7.88
CA SER A 16 1.52 -13.75 -8.58
C SER A 16 1.08 -15.01 -9.32
N THR A 17 -0.20 -15.10 -9.70
CA THR A 17 -0.74 -16.25 -10.47
C THR A 17 -0.02 -16.50 -11.81
N ARG A 18 0.79 -15.58 -12.29
CA ARG A 18 1.56 -15.68 -13.54
C ARG A 18 3.04 -16.04 -13.34
N ASP A 19 3.56 -15.97 -12.12
CA ASP A 19 4.96 -16.23 -11.83
C ASP A 19 5.19 -17.72 -11.50
N GLN A 20 6.15 -18.34 -12.19
CA GLN A 20 6.59 -19.72 -11.97
C GLN A 20 7.74 -19.83 -10.97
N ASP A 21 8.16 -18.73 -10.33
CA ASP A 21 9.41 -18.64 -9.57
C ASP A 21 9.29 -18.91 -8.06
N LEU A 22 8.24 -19.63 -7.62
CA LEU A 22 8.08 -19.95 -6.20
C LEU A 22 9.14 -20.96 -5.71
N SER A 23 9.46 -21.96 -6.54
CA SER A 23 10.45 -23.00 -6.22
C SER A 23 11.84 -22.41 -6.02
N SER A 24 12.25 -21.52 -6.91
CA SER A 24 13.55 -20.82 -6.83
C SER A 24 13.66 -19.95 -5.55
N GLN A 25 12.58 -19.26 -5.16
CA GLN A 25 12.58 -18.50 -3.90
C GLN A 25 12.73 -19.43 -2.70
N VAL A 26 12.00 -20.56 -2.66
CA VAL A 26 12.07 -21.55 -1.59
C VAL A 26 13.46 -22.15 -1.48
N GLU A 27 14.06 -22.60 -2.59
CA GLU A 27 15.42 -23.16 -2.62
C GLU A 27 16.47 -22.18 -2.08
N ARG A 28 16.36 -20.92 -2.46
CA ARG A 28 17.30 -19.88 -2.00
C ARG A 28 17.17 -19.60 -0.51
N ILE A 29 15.96 -19.58 0.01
CA ILE A 29 15.70 -19.43 1.45
C ILE A 29 16.22 -20.67 2.20
N GLN A 30 15.98 -21.88 1.71
CA GLN A 30 16.49 -23.13 2.31
C GLN A 30 18.00 -23.16 2.35
N ARG A 31 18.66 -22.76 1.24
CA ARG A 31 20.11 -22.66 1.18
C ARG A 31 20.65 -21.69 2.21
N TYR A 32 20.05 -20.50 2.30
CA TYR A 32 20.46 -19.52 3.30
C TYR A 32 20.33 -20.06 4.73
N ILE A 33 19.22 -20.73 5.07
CA ILE A 33 19.02 -21.36 6.38
C ILE A 33 20.12 -22.39 6.66
N SER A 34 20.45 -23.24 5.68
CA SER A 34 21.48 -24.26 5.80
C SER A 34 22.89 -23.66 5.93
N ASP A 35 23.23 -22.71 5.06
CA ASP A 35 24.59 -22.11 4.99
C ASP A 35 24.94 -21.36 6.29
N TYR A 36 23.94 -20.77 6.96
CA TYR A 36 24.14 -20.05 8.20
C TYR A 36 23.80 -20.86 9.46
N GLY A 37 23.49 -22.16 9.34
CA GLY A 37 23.17 -23.04 10.48
C GLY A 37 21.96 -22.56 11.30
N LEU A 38 20.98 -21.91 10.65
CA LEU A 38 19.81 -21.38 11.32
C LEU A 38 18.79 -22.46 11.63
N ILE A 39 18.00 -22.31 12.70
CA ILE A 39 17.00 -23.30 13.11
C ILE A 39 15.62 -22.87 12.63
N PRO A 40 14.93 -23.71 11.81
CA PRO A 40 13.54 -23.47 11.49
C PRO A 40 12.67 -23.40 12.75
N ALA A 41 11.87 -22.36 12.91
CA ALA A 41 11.03 -22.15 14.09
C ALA A 41 9.92 -23.20 14.25
N ILE A 42 9.47 -23.75 13.12
CA ILE A 42 8.41 -24.78 13.05
C ILE A 42 8.66 -25.72 11.87
N GLU A 43 8.05 -26.88 11.87
CA GLU A 43 7.99 -27.73 10.68
C GLU A 43 7.30 -26.97 9.53
N GLY A 44 7.87 -27.05 8.32
CA GLY A 44 7.35 -26.27 7.18
C GLY A 44 7.57 -24.76 7.31
N ALA A 45 8.67 -24.33 7.91
CA ALA A 45 9.00 -22.95 8.24
C ALA A 45 9.08 -21.98 7.03
N ILE A 46 8.79 -22.42 5.80
CA ILE A 46 8.74 -21.55 4.62
C ILE A 46 7.28 -21.36 4.19
N PHE A 47 6.77 -20.19 4.50
CA PHE A 47 5.40 -19.77 4.18
C PHE A 47 5.31 -19.33 2.72
N GLN A 48 4.43 -19.98 1.97
CA GLN A 48 4.29 -19.74 0.53
C GLN A 48 2.94 -19.10 0.23
N GLU A 49 2.94 -17.92 -0.37
CA GLU A 49 1.74 -17.17 -0.68
C GLU A 49 1.51 -17.02 -2.18
N LYS A 50 0.35 -17.46 -2.65
CA LYS A 50 -0.11 -17.25 -4.03
C LYS A 50 -1.20 -16.18 -4.03
N LEU A 51 -0.91 -15.02 -4.63
CA LEU A 51 -1.89 -13.95 -4.75
C LEU A 51 -2.73 -14.16 -6.02
N SER A 52 -4.03 -14.34 -5.84
CA SER A 52 -4.99 -14.16 -6.94
C SER A 52 -5.22 -12.65 -7.13
N GLY A 53 -5.33 -12.19 -8.38
CA GLY A 53 -5.47 -10.75 -8.72
C GLY A 53 -6.67 -10.02 -8.08
N ILE A 54 -7.56 -10.73 -7.40
CA ILE A 54 -8.78 -10.22 -6.77
C ILE A 54 -8.61 -10.06 -5.25
N SER A 55 -7.77 -10.86 -4.60
CA SER A 55 -7.61 -10.82 -3.14
C SER A 55 -6.31 -10.14 -2.72
N ASN A 56 -6.49 -9.12 -1.89
CA ASN A 56 -5.38 -8.41 -1.25
C ASN A 56 -4.93 -9.05 0.08
N GLN A 57 -5.55 -10.16 0.48
CA GLN A 57 -5.26 -10.83 1.73
C GLN A 57 -3.95 -11.63 1.63
N ARG A 58 -3.17 -11.60 2.70
CA ARG A 58 -1.89 -12.30 2.85
C ARG A 58 -1.91 -13.16 4.10
N PRO A 59 -2.64 -14.27 4.09
CA PRO A 59 -2.80 -15.13 5.26
C PRO A 59 -1.48 -15.69 5.77
N GLU A 60 -0.57 -16.06 4.88
CA GLU A 60 0.72 -16.61 5.26
C GLU A 60 1.62 -15.55 5.94
N ARG A 61 1.66 -14.34 5.41
CA ARG A 61 2.34 -13.21 6.09
C ARG A 61 1.73 -12.96 7.47
N THR A 62 0.41 -13.00 7.58
CA THR A 62 -0.29 -12.80 8.87
C THR A 62 0.09 -13.87 9.90
N LYS A 63 0.30 -15.13 9.48
CA LYS A 63 0.80 -16.18 10.37
C LYS A 63 2.20 -15.87 10.89
N ILE A 64 3.10 -15.42 10.02
CA ILE A 64 4.46 -15.02 10.42
C ILE A 64 4.42 -13.88 11.45
N MET A 65 3.60 -12.85 11.21
CA MET A 65 3.46 -11.74 12.16
C MET A 65 2.97 -12.23 13.54
N ARG A 66 2.04 -13.18 13.58
CA ARG A 66 1.59 -13.81 14.84
C ARG A 66 2.68 -14.61 15.53
N LEU A 67 3.53 -15.30 14.78
CA LEU A 67 4.68 -16.03 15.35
C LEU A 67 5.68 -15.06 15.99
N ALA A 68 5.92 -13.91 15.36
CA ALA A 68 6.75 -12.84 15.94
C ALA A 68 6.13 -12.29 17.23
N GLU A 69 4.82 -11.98 17.22
CA GLU A 69 4.08 -11.52 18.40
C GLU A 69 4.15 -12.49 19.57
N GLN A 70 4.21 -13.81 19.28
CA GLN A 70 4.35 -14.87 20.27
C GLN A 70 5.81 -15.11 20.70
N GLY A 71 6.78 -14.36 20.17
CA GLY A 71 8.22 -14.56 20.47
C GLY A 71 8.76 -15.89 19.96
N LYS A 72 8.14 -16.51 18.95
CA LYS A 72 8.53 -17.82 18.42
C LYS A 72 9.53 -17.73 17.28
N ILE A 73 9.80 -16.55 16.77
CA ILE A 73 10.74 -16.33 15.67
C ILE A 73 11.63 -15.12 15.96
N ASP A 74 12.88 -15.23 15.54
CA ASP A 74 13.88 -14.16 15.67
C ASP A 74 14.19 -13.52 14.31
N LEU A 75 13.97 -14.27 13.20
CA LEU A 75 14.33 -13.80 11.87
C LEU A 75 13.35 -14.28 10.81
N VAL A 76 12.94 -13.33 9.96
CA VAL A 76 12.17 -13.59 8.74
C VAL A 76 13.09 -13.47 7.52
N ILE A 77 13.12 -14.48 6.66
CA ILE A 77 13.94 -14.51 5.46
C ILE A 77 13.04 -14.37 4.23
N CYS A 78 13.32 -13.38 3.40
CA CYS A 78 12.61 -13.13 2.15
C CYS A 78 13.61 -12.89 1.00
N THR A 79 13.29 -13.28 -0.22
CA THR A 79 14.21 -13.07 -1.34
C THR A 79 14.31 -11.61 -1.76
N LYS A 80 13.17 -10.88 -1.84
CA LYS A 80 13.09 -9.50 -2.31
C LYS A 80 12.15 -8.66 -1.46
N LEU A 81 12.44 -7.35 -1.40
CA LEU A 81 11.58 -6.37 -0.73
C LEU A 81 10.13 -6.37 -1.26
N ASP A 82 9.98 -6.44 -2.60
CA ASP A 82 8.67 -6.44 -3.26
C ASP A 82 7.86 -7.73 -3.04
N ARG A 83 8.52 -8.81 -2.66
CA ARG A 83 7.83 -10.06 -2.26
C ARG A 83 7.15 -9.91 -0.91
N TRP A 84 7.75 -9.18 0.01
CA TRP A 84 7.16 -8.92 1.33
C TRP A 84 6.22 -7.72 1.33
N GLY A 85 6.70 -6.54 0.95
CA GLY A 85 5.97 -5.27 1.01
C GLY A 85 5.24 -4.92 -0.28
N ARG A 86 4.18 -4.12 -0.16
CA ARG A 86 3.46 -3.47 -1.27
C ARG A 86 3.92 -2.04 -1.49
N SER A 87 4.48 -1.46 -0.47
CA SER A 87 5.04 -0.11 -0.46
C SER A 87 6.12 -0.04 0.58
N LEU A 88 6.94 0.97 0.50
CA LEU A 88 7.96 1.21 1.52
C LEU A 88 7.34 1.44 2.90
N LYS A 89 6.20 2.14 2.96
CA LYS A 89 5.47 2.34 4.22
C LYS A 89 5.08 1.00 4.86
N ASP A 90 4.53 0.06 4.08
CA ASP A 90 4.19 -1.29 4.55
C ASP A 90 5.42 -2.06 5.06
N LEU A 91 6.57 -1.89 4.39
CA LEU A 91 7.84 -2.46 4.83
C LEU A 91 8.33 -1.85 6.14
N MET A 92 8.28 -0.53 6.29
CA MET A 92 8.68 0.16 7.52
C MET A 92 7.77 -0.20 8.71
N GLU A 93 6.46 -0.25 8.49
CA GLU A 93 5.49 -0.69 9.51
C GLU A 93 5.79 -2.12 9.96
N THR A 94 6.10 -3.02 9.02
CA THR A 94 6.49 -4.40 9.34
C THR A 94 7.79 -4.44 10.13
N MET A 95 8.81 -3.69 9.71
CA MET A 95 10.10 -3.66 10.39
C MET A 95 9.94 -3.19 11.85
N ASN A 96 9.22 -2.10 12.06
CA ASN A 96 8.95 -1.58 13.41
C ASN A 96 8.20 -2.60 14.26
N PHE A 97 7.22 -3.30 13.66
CA PHE A 97 6.49 -4.36 14.35
C PHE A 97 7.41 -5.52 14.74
N LEU A 98 8.21 -6.04 13.81
CA LEU A 98 9.13 -7.14 14.09
C LEU A 98 10.16 -6.73 15.16
N GLU A 99 10.72 -5.53 15.06
CA GLU A 99 11.69 -5.03 16.05
C GLU A 99 11.08 -4.88 17.46
N SER A 100 9.82 -4.43 17.56
CA SER A 100 9.12 -4.35 18.86
C SER A 100 8.86 -5.74 19.49
N HIS A 101 8.91 -6.81 18.68
CA HIS A 101 8.78 -8.20 19.13
C HIS A 101 10.12 -8.96 19.08
N HIS A 102 11.26 -8.24 19.10
CA HIS A 102 12.61 -8.81 19.07
C HIS A 102 12.93 -9.69 17.87
N ALA A 103 12.17 -9.56 16.79
CA ALA A 103 12.42 -10.23 15.53
C ALA A 103 13.00 -9.26 14.49
N SER A 104 13.67 -9.81 13.47
CA SER A 104 14.27 -9.04 12.38
C SER A 104 13.94 -9.64 11.01
N MET A 105 14.48 -9.05 9.95
CA MET A 105 14.25 -9.52 8.58
C MET A 105 15.50 -9.41 7.73
N VAL A 106 15.65 -10.38 6.79
CA VAL A 106 16.71 -10.39 5.79
C VAL A 106 16.09 -10.47 4.39
N PHE A 107 16.65 -9.65 3.47
CA PHE A 107 16.31 -9.66 2.05
C PHE A 107 17.53 -10.11 1.25
N LEU A 108 17.44 -11.33 0.69
CA LEU A 108 18.59 -12.00 0.08
C LEU A 108 19.14 -11.28 -1.17
N ASP A 109 18.26 -10.83 -2.07
CA ASP A 109 18.65 -10.22 -3.34
C ASP A 109 19.30 -8.85 -3.18
N GLN A 110 18.86 -8.08 -2.20
CA GLN A 110 19.41 -6.77 -1.90
C GLN A 110 20.55 -6.83 -0.88
N ASN A 111 20.84 -8.02 -0.36
CA ASN A 111 21.82 -8.23 0.71
C ASN A 111 21.60 -7.30 1.92
N ILE A 112 20.33 -7.12 2.28
CA ILE A 112 19.90 -6.26 3.39
C ILE A 112 19.55 -7.13 4.59
N ASP A 113 20.35 -7.03 5.65
CA ASP A 113 20.09 -7.65 6.94
C ASP A 113 19.68 -6.58 7.96
N LEU A 114 18.39 -6.54 8.27
CA LEU A 114 17.82 -5.57 9.22
C LEU A 114 18.15 -5.89 10.70
N SER A 115 18.80 -7.03 10.99
CA SER A 115 19.34 -7.29 12.32
C SER A 115 20.63 -6.49 12.59
N SER A 116 21.31 -6.06 11.51
CA SER A 116 22.54 -5.29 11.59
C SER A 116 22.27 -3.77 11.62
N PRO A 117 23.08 -2.98 12.34
CA PRO A 117 22.98 -1.52 12.33
C PRO A 117 23.12 -0.93 10.91
N MET A 118 23.98 -1.48 10.08
CA MET A 118 24.22 -1.05 8.71
C MET A 118 22.98 -1.31 7.84
N GLY A 119 22.38 -2.50 7.94
CA GLY A 119 21.15 -2.82 7.20
C GLY A 119 19.97 -1.94 7.61
N LYS A 120 19.83 -1.64 8.90
CA LYS A 120 18.81 -0.68 9.39
C LYS A 120 19.03 0.71 8.80
N MET A 121 20.26 1.22 8.82
CA MET A 121 20.61 2.52 8.26
C MET A 121 20.31 2.56 6.74
N LEU A 122 20.74 1.55 6.00
CA LEU A 122 20.49 1.45 4.56
C LEU A 122 18.98 1.46 4.27
N PHE A 123 18.21 0.71 5.04
CA PHE A 123 16.75 0.65 4.88
C PHE A 123 16.07 1.99 5.17
N GLN A 124 16.52 2.73 6.19
CA GLN A 124 16.03 4.08 6.50
C GLN A 124 16.35 5.06 5.36
N ILE A 125 17.53 4.98 4.77
CA ILE A 125 17.91 5.81 3.61
C ILE A 125 17.01 5.51 2.42
N LEU A 126 16.78 4.23 2.09
CA LEU A 126 15.85 3.84 1.03
C LEU A 126 14.44 4.38 1.30
N GLY A 127 14.04 4.40 2.59
CA GLY A 127 12.80 5.00 3.06
C GLY A 127 12.68 6.47 2.73
N ALA A 128 13.67 7.22 3.10
CA ALA A 128 13.72 8.66 2.87
C ALA A 128 13.74 9.01 1.37
N VAL A 129 14.50 8.25 0.57
CA VAL A 129 14.57 8.45 -0.90
C VAL A 129 13.21 8.22 -1.56
N ALA A 130 12.51 7.14 -1.22
CA ALA A 130 11.22 6.85 -1.83
C ALA A 130 10.12 7.82 -1.37
N GLU A 131 10.18 8.34 -0.15
CA GLU A 131 9.29 9.40 0.30
C GLU A 131 9.56 10.71 -0.45
N PHE A 132 10.82 11.05 -0.67
CA PHE A 132 11.23 12.19 -1.47
C PHE A 132 10.73 12.07 -2.92
N GLU A 133 10.94 10.92 -3.58
CA GLU A 133 10.42 10.68 -4.93
C GLU A 133 8.89 10.84 -5.01
N ARG A 134 8.18 10.32 -4.01
CA ARG A 134 6.72 10.47 -3.94
C ARG A 134 6.31 11.93 -3.81
N ASN A 135 7.00 12.70 -2.99
CA ASN A 135 6.71 14.12 -2.81
C ASN A 135 6.94 14.90 -4.10
N LEU A 136 8.02 14.62 -4.83
CA LEU A 136 8.29 15.20 -6.15
C LEU A 136 7.18 14.88 -7.17
N ILE A 137 6.65 13.65 -7.18
CA ILE A 137 5.53 13.26 -8.06
C ILE A 137 4.27 14.05 -7.71
N VAL A 138 3.97 14.21 -6.42
CA VAL A 138 2.82 14.99 -5.94
C VAL A 138 2.96 16.44 -6.35
N GLU A 139 4.12 17.05 -6.14
CA GLU A 139 4.43 18.43 -6.50
C GLU A 139 4.27 18.66 -8.01
N ARG A 140 4.91 17.85 -8.85
CA ARG A 140 4.75 17.92 -10.31
C ARG A 140 3.30 17.77 -10.76
N THR A 141 2.54 16.89 -10.07
CA THR A 141 1.12 16.69 -10.38
C THR A 141 0.29 17.93 -10.02
N GLN A 142 0.59 18.57 -8.89
CA GLN A 142 -0.08 19.81 -8.46
C GLN A 142 0.25 20.97 -9.40
N GLU A 143 1.52 21.15 -9.77
CA GLU A 143 1.94 22.14 -10.75
C GLU A 143 1.27 21.91 -12.12
N GLY A 144 1.24 20.66 -12.58
CA GLY A 144 0.54 20.28 -13.81
C GLY A 144 -0.95 20.61 -13.78
N ARG A 145 -1.61 20.37 -12.63
CA ARG A 145 -3.03 20.73 -12.43
C ARG A 145 -3.22 22.25 -12.41
N MET A 146 -2.36 22.98 -11.73
CA MET A 146 -2.43 24.44 -11.67
C MET A 146 -2.20 25.06 -13.05
N ARG A 147 -1.21 24.57 -13.80
CA ARG A 147 -0.98 24.98 -15.19
C ARG A 147 -2.18 24.69 -16.09
N ALA A 148 -2.79 23.49 -15.95
CA ALA A 148 -3.97 23.13 -16.72
C ALA A 148 -5.22 23.94 -16.35
N MET A 149 -5.31 24.41 -15.11
CA MET A 149 -6.38 25.35 -14.69
C MET A 149 -6.20 26.74 -15.33
N LEU A 150 -4.96 27.23 -15.45
CA LEU A 150 -4.66 28.56 -15.98
C LEU A 150 -4.66 28.62 -17.52
N HIS A 151 -4.12 27.57 -18.15
CA HIS A 151 -3.84 27.57 -19.60
C HIS A 151 -4.58 26.45 -20.38
N GLY A 152 -5.44 25.68 -19.71
CA GLY A 152 -6.07 24.51 -20.31
C GLY A 152 -5.20 23.26 -20.30
N THR A 153 -5.78 22.12 -20.67
CA THR A 153 -5.08 20.84 -20.78
C THR A 153 -4.15 20.83 -22.02
N ARG A 154 -3.22 19.87 -22.07
CA ARG A 154 -2.28 19.69 -23.20
C ARG A 154 -2.98 19.51 -24.56
N SER A 155 -4.27 19.10 -24.56
CA SER A 155 -5.13 19.01 -25.75
C SER A 155 -5.89 20.29 -26.07
N GLY A 156 -5.56 21.43 -25.40
CA GLY A 156 -6.23 22.72 -25.59
C GLY A 156 -7.64 22.80 -24.99
N LYS A 157 -8.10 21.74 -24.31
CA LYS A 157 -9.42 21.75 -23.66
C LYS A 157 -9.29 22.33 -22.25
N PRO A 158 -10.27 23.15 -21.77
CA PRO A 158 -10.27 23.60 -20.38
C PRO A 158 -10.32 22.37 -19.46
N MET A 159 -9.61 22.40 -18.34
CA MET A 159 -9.54 21.30 -17.38
C MET A 159 -10.91 20.91 -16.79
N HIS A 160 -11.78 21.88 -16.72
CA HIS A 160 -13.21 21.67 -16.48
C HIS A 160 -13.95 22.16 -17.72
N GLY A 161 -14.75 21.30 -18.33
CA GLY A 161 -15.69 21.74 -19.38
C GLY A 161 -16.51 22.95 -18.88
N PRO A 162 -17.03 23.78 -19.75
CA PRO A 162 -17.86 24.92 -19.36
C PRO A 162 -18.88 24.40 -18.34
N LEU A 163 -18.96 25.10 -17.20
CA LEU A 163 -19.96 24.81 -16.18
C LEU A 163 -21.32 24.78 -16.90
N LYS A 164 -21.94 23.60 -17.01
CA LYS A 164 -23.28 23.52 -17.57
C LYS A 164 -24.14 24.53 -16.87
N ASP A 165 -24.80 25.38 -17.62
CA ASP A 165 -25.79 26.29 -17.09
C ASP A 165 -26.94 25.41 -16.55
N LEU A 166 -27.04 25.38 -15.24
CA LEU A 166 -28.03 24.56 -14.53
C LEU A 166 -29.00 25.49 -13.84
N PRO A 167 -30.31 25.22 -13.88
CA PRO A 167 -31.32 26.03 -13.20
C PRO A 167 -31.22 25.82 -11.68
N GLU A 168 -30.21 26.48 -11.07
CA GLU A 168 -29.85 26.28 -9.66
C GLU A 168 -31.04 26.48 -8.70
N ARG A 169 -31.88 27.49 -8.95
CA ARG A 169 -33.06 27.77 -8.10
C ARG A 169 -34.00 26.56 -8.12
N THR A 170 -34.28 26.02 -9.28
CA THR A 170 -35.17 24.83 -9.45
C THR A 170 -34.56 23.61 -8.79
N ILE A 171 -33.28 23.38 -8.96
CA ILE A 171 -32.55 22.23 -8.35
C ILE A 171 -32.61 22.32 -6.81
N ILE A 172 -32.37 23.52 -6.25
CA ILE A 172 -32.41 23.73 -4.81
C ILE A 172 -33.85 23.50 -4.26
N GLN A 173 -34.87 24.02 -4.95
CA GLN A 173 -36.23 23.87 -4.55
C GLN A 173 -36.68 22.40 -4.55
N ARG A 174 -36.38 21.66 -5.61
CA ARG A 174 -36.68 20.23 -5.74
C ARG A 174 -35.92 19.41 -4.70
N TYR A 175 -34.66 19.72 -4.45
CA TYR A 175 -33.87 19.08 -3.41
C TYR A 175 -34.49 19.33 -2.01
N ARG A 176 -34.90 20.55 -1.72
CA ARG A 176 -35.62 20.87 -0.45
C ARG A 176 -36.93 20.11 -0.33
N ASN A 177 -37.65 19.89 -1.42
CA ASN A 177 -38.89 19.14 -1.47
C ASN A 177 -38.67 17.60 -1.39
N GLY A 178 -37.44 17.14 -1.14
CA GLY A 178 -37.18 15.73 -0.87
C GLY A 178 -36.53 14.96 -2.01
N GLU A 179 -36.35 15.55 -3.17
CA GLU A 179 -35.75 14.83 -4.30
C GLU A 179 -34.29 14.49 -4.06
N SER A 180 -33.83 13.34 -4.58
CA SER A 180 -32.47 12.88 -4.37
C SER A 180 -31.47 13.55 -5.31
N ILE A 181 -30.23 13.72 -4.83
CA ILE A 181 -29.11 14.21 -5.70
C ILE A 181 -28.94 13.33 -6.92
N LYS A 182 -29.14 12.02 -6.79
CA LYS A 182 -28.99 11.05 -7.89
C LYS A 182 -30.07 11.25 -8.98
N SER A 183 -31.31 11.48 -8.58
CA SER A 183 -32.42 11.79 -9.50
C SER A 183 -32.18 13.07 -10.28
N LEU A 184 -31.87 14.16 -9.56
CA LEU A 184 -31.53 15.46 -10.15
C LEU A 184 -30.34 15.35 -11.11
N ALA A 185 -29.29 14.63 -10.71
CA ALA A 185 -28.12 14.45 -11.57
C ALA A 185 -28.44 13.69 -12.87
N SER A 186 -29.26 12.67 -12.80
CA SER A 186 -29.72 11.91 -13.97
C SER A 186 -30.50 12.77 -14.93
N GLU A 187 -31.47 13.53 -14.45
CA GLU A 187 -32.33 14.39 -15.27
C GLU A 187 -31.54 15.49 -15.98
N TYR A 188 -30.68 16.18 -15.24
CA TYR A 188 -29.84 17.26 -15.83
C TYR A 188 -28.59 16.72 -16.57
N ARG A 189 -28.43 15.40 -16.68
CA ARG A 189 -27.31 14.73 -17.35
C ARG A 189 -25.97 15.26 -16.85
N VAL A 190 -25.80 15.32 -15.54
CA VAL A 190 -24.57 15.72 -14.85
C VAL A 190 -24.17 14.67 -13.79
N SER A 191 -22.94 14.75 -13.30
CA SER A 191 -22.53 13.88 -12.19
C SER A 191 -23.24 14.26 -10.88
N PRO A 192 -23.56 13.29 -9.98
CA PRO A 192 -24.09 13.58 -8.66
C PRO A 192 -23.23 14.59 -7.88
N ASN A 193 -21.92 14.53 -8.11
CA ASN A 193 -20.96 15.44 -7.47
C ASN A 193 -21.13 16.89 -7.98
N THR A 194 -21.59 17.11 -9.21
CA THR A 194 -21.88 18.44 -9.76
C THR A 194 -23.07 19.06 -9.01
N ILE A 195 -24.16 18.30 -8.80
CA ILE A 195 -25.31 18.77 -8.03
C ILE A 195 -24.90 19.05 -6.59
N LYS A 196 -24.17 18.12 -5.95
CA LYS A 196 -23.69 18.28 -4.56
C LYS A 196 -22.87 19.56 -4.39
N LYS A 197 -21.91 19.84 -5.29
CA LYS A 197 -21.10 21.06 -5.23
C LYS A 197 -21.97 22.34 -5.34
N ARG A 198 -23.00 22.35 -6.21
CA ARG A 198 -23.90 23.49 -6.36
C ARG A 198 -24.72 23.76 -5.10
N LEU A 199 -25.23 22.69 -4.45
CA LEU A 199 -25.93 22.82 -3.17
C LEU A 199 -25.03 23.40 -2.09
N ILE A 200 -23.80 22.90 -1.96
CA ILE A 200 -22.81 23.38 -0.97
C ILE A 200 -22.44 24.84 -1.22
N LEU A 201 -22.19 25.24 -2.47
CA LEU A 201 -21.89 26.64 -2.83
C LEU A 201 -23.02 27.61 -2.47
N ARG A 202 -24.23 27.13 -2.33
CA ARG A 202 -25.41 27.91 -1.91
C ARG A 202 -25.79 27.68 -0.44
N ASN A 203 -24.85 27.14 0.36
CA ASN A 203 -25.05 26.86 1.80
C ASN A 203 -26.25 25.92 2.10
N ILE A 204 -26.58 25.03 1.16
CA ILE A 204 -27.62 24.03 1.37
C ILE A 204 -26.97 22.78 1.97
N ALA A 205 -27.46 22.37 3.16
CA ALA A 205 -26.99 21.15 3.82
C ALA A 205 -27.30 19.92 2.97
N VAL A 206 -26.28 19.10 2.71
CA VAL A 206 -26.42 17.85 1.97
C VAL A 206 -26.84 16.76 2.94
N ARG A 207 -28.02 16.14 2.68
CA ARG A 207 -28.52 15.03 3.48
C ARG A 207 -27.52 13.86 3.43
N THR A 208 -27.08 13.41 4.60
CA THR A 208 -26.30 12.16 4.73
C THR A 208 -27.30 11.01 4.84
N TRP A 209 -27.32 10.12 3.84
CA TRP A 209 -28.00 8.84 4.00
C TRP A 209 -27.22 8.03 5.03
N LYS A 210 -27.79 7.80 6.20
CA LYS A 210 -27.38 6.68 7.04
C LYS A 210 -27.93 5.43 6.37
N ALA A 211 -27.02 4.50 5.98
CA ALA A 211 -27.39 3.16 5.57
C ALA A 211 -27.99 2.43 6.76
#